data_c7a441d164aedb3a9633e08e796a2e14
#
_entry.id   c7a441d164aedb3a9633e08e796a2e14
#
_cell.length_a   1.000
_cell.length_b   1.000
_cell.length_c   1.000
_cell.angle_alpha   90.00
_cell.angle_beta   90.00
_cell.angle_gamma   90.00
#
_symmetry.space_group_name_H-M   'P 1'
#
loop_
_entity.id
_entity.type
_entity.pdbx_description
1 polymer ?
#
loop_
_entity_poly.entity_id
_entity_poly.type
_entity_poly.pdbx_seq_one_letter_code
_entity_poly.pdbx_strand_id
1 'polypeptide(L)'
;MIKGLKFAGIATRDQARAVAFWTDKVGFRVMTDQPMGNQRWIELGIGKSDTRIVLFTPPGHEDRIGTFFHGSFACDDVEATWKQMTAKGVEFTAPPKKESWGTSAIFKDPDGNSFVLSSG
;
A
#
# COMPACT_ATOMS: atom_id res chain seq x y z
N MET A 1 19.34 20.19 0.09
CA MET A 1 19.28 19.34 -1.10
C MET A 1 18.30 18.20 -0.86
N ILE A 2 17.60 17.80 -1.91
CA ILE A 2 16.66 16.68 -1.83
C ILE A 2 17.44 15.39 -1.59
N LYS A 3 16.99 14.57 -0.64
CA LYS A 3 17.65 13.31 -0.26
C LYS A 3 16.92 12.06 -0.72
N GLY A 4 15.66 12.20 -1.08
CA GLY A 4 14.84 11.06 -1.47
C GLY A 4 13.36 11.31 -1.24
N LEU A 5 12.57 10.25 -1.34
CA LEU A 5 11.14 10.32 -1.07
C LEU A 5 10.90 9.97 0.41
N LYS A 6 10.36 10.93 1.17
CA LYS A 6 10.12 10.74 2.60
C LYS A 6 8.92 9.81 2.86
N PHE A 7 7.81 10.10 2.20
CA PHE A 7 6.63 9.23 2.27
C PHE A 7 5.78 9.38 1.00
N ALA A 8 4.93 8.38 0.78
CA ALA A 8 3.90 8.41 -0.24
C ALA A 8 2.54 8.23 0.45
N GLY A 9 1.53 8.94 0.00
CA GLY A 9 0.21 8.91 0.61
C GLY A 9 -0.72 7.90 -0.03
N ILE A 10 -1.43 7.15 0.79
CA ILE A 10 -2.51 6.27 0.34
C ILE A 10 -3.80 6.78 0.98
N ALA A 11 -4.77 7.15 0.13
CA ALA A 11 -6.04 7.68 0.59
C ALA A 11 -6.98 6.57 1.03
N THR A 12 -7.71 6.80 2.12
CA THR A 12 -8.66 5.84 2.64
C THR A 12 -9.90 6.55 3.18
N ARG A 13 -11.04 5.88 3.14
CA ARG A 13 -12.27 6.33 3.80
C ARG A 13 -12.29 5.96 5.26
N ASP A 14 -11.50 4.98 5.67
CA ASP A 14 -11.51 4.43 7.02
C ASP A 14 -10.08 4.06 7.41
N GLN A 15 -9.45 4.95 8.20
CA GLN A 15 -8.04 4.78 8.59
C GLN A 15 -7.82 3.52 9.44
N ALA A 16 -8.74 3.18 10.33
CA ALA A 16 -8.60 1.97 11.15
C ALA A 16 -8.62 0.71 10.29
N ARG A 17 -9.53 0.65 9.32
CA ARG A 17 -9.61 -0.46 8.37
C ARG A 17 -8.35 -0.54 7.51
N ALA A 18 -7.85 0.61 7.07
CA ALA A 18 -6.64 0.66 6.26
C ALA A 18 -5.43 0.17 7.05
N VAL A 19 -5.26 0.59 8.31
CA VAL A 19 -4.18 0.10 9.16
C VAL A 19 -4.25 -1.42 9.28
N ALA A 20 -5.43 -1.98 9.56
CA ALA A 20 -5.58 -3.42 9.69
C ALA A 20 -5.19 -4.14 8.39
N PHE A 21 -5.61 -3.63 7.24
CA PHE A 21 -5.25 -4.22 5.95
C PHE A 21 -3.73 -4.23 5.72
N TRP A 22 -3.09 -3.07 5.87
CA TRP A 22 -1.68 -2.94 5.54
C TRP A 22 -0.76 -3.65 6.55
N THR A 23 -1.17 -3.76 7.81
CA THR A 23 -0.39 -4.47 8.81
C THR A 23 -0.65 -5.97 8.80
N ASP A 24 -1.91 -6.39 8.85
CA ASP A 24 -2.27 -7.81 9.02
C ASP A 24 -2.14 -8.60 7.71
N LYS A 25 -2.47 -7.98 6.57
CA LYS A 25 -2.52 -8.69 5.29
C LYS A 25 -1.32 -8.43 4.41
N VAL A 26 -0.70 -7.26 4.51
CA VAL A 26 0.47 -6.89 3.69
C VAL A 26 1.76 -6.99 4.47
N GLY A 27 1.73 -6.77 5.79
CA GLY A 27 2.89 -6.94 6.65
C GLY A 27 3.69 -5.68 6.91
N PHE A 28 3.11 -4.50 6.67
CA PHE A 28 3.74 -3.23 7.04
C PHE A 28 3.68 -3.02 8.55
N ARG A 29 4.47 -2.07 9.07
CA ARG A 29 4.53 -1.74 10.50
C ARG A 29 4.02 -0.34 10.73
N VAL A 30 3.27 -0.14 11.83
CA VAL A 30 2.92 1.21 12.27
C VAL A 30 4.14 1.85 12.91
N MET A 31 4.62 2.94 12.31
CA MET A 31 5.75 3.71 12.83
C MET A 31 5.28 4.92 13.65
N THR A 32 4.17 5.52 13.24
CA THR A 32 3.57 6.67 13.90
C THR A 32 2.07 6.59 13.75
N ASP A 33 1.34 6.90 14.83
CA ASP A 33 -0.12 6.98 14.82
C ASP A 33 -0.52 7.98 15.90
N GLN A 34 -0.83 9.21 15.47
CA GLN A 34 -1.14 10.31 16.37
C GLN A 34 -2.39 11.07 15.92
N PRO A 35 -3.16 11.65 16.85
CA PRO A 35 -4.26 12.51 16.48
C PRO A 35 -3.78 13.71 15.65
N MET A 36 -4.55 14.05 14.62
CA MET A 36 -4.29 15.23 13.79
C MET A 36 -5.61 15.78 13.29
N GLY A 37 -6.15 16.80 13.97
CA GLY A 37 -7.47 17.35 13.66
C GLY A 37 -8.55 16.30 13.83
N ASN A 38 -9.38 16.10 12.80
CA ASN A 38 -10.46 15.10 12.79
C ASN A 38 -10.01 13.75 12.24
N GLN A 39 -8.74 13.59 11.96
CA GLN A 39 -8.20 12.28 11.53
C GLN A 39 -6.94 11.99 12.30
N ARG A 40 -6.22 10.97 11.90
CA ARG A 40 -4.96 10.58 12.52
C ARG A 40 -3.83 10.73 11.52
N TRP A 41 -2.65 11.08 12.00
CA TRP A 41 -1.42 11.02 11.22
C TRP A 41 -0.84 9.63 11.41
N ILE A 42 -0.86 8.81 10.34
CA ILE A 42 -0.43 7.42 10.42
C ILE A 42 0.67 7.20 9.39
N GLU A 43 1.84 6.77 9.87
CA GLU A 43 2.96 6.40 9.03
C GLU A 43 3.24 4.91 9.17
N LEU A 44 3.36 4.23 8.05
CA LEU A 44 3.70 2.81 8.01
C LEU A 44 5.10 2.63 7.44
N GLY A 45 5.85 1.70 8.04
CA GLY A 45 7.16 1.30 7.55
C GLY A 45 7.08 0.06 6.69
N ILE A 46 7.98 -0.02 5.71
CA ILE A 46 8.07 -1.12 4.75
C ILE A 46 9.45 -1.75 4.88
N GLY A 47 9.55 -2.93 5.51
CA GLY A 47 10.83 -3.63 5.63
C GLY A 47 11.93 -2.71 6.16
N LYS A 48 13.02 -2.57 5.42
CA LYS A 48 14.14 -1.70 5.75
C LYS A 48 14.14 -0.40 4.93
N SER A 49 13.07 -0.12 4.18
CA SER A 49 12.98 1.07 3.35
C SER A 49 12.90 2.34 4.20
N ASP A 50 13.54 3.41 3.74
CA ASP A 50 13.45 4.72 4.37
C ASP A 50 12.16 5.45 3.98
N THR A 51 11.54 5.07 2.88
CA THR A 51 10.26 5.64 2.44
C THR A 51 9.12 5.04 3.25
N ARG A 52 8.25 5.89 3.77
CA ARG A 52 7.07 5.46 4.53
C ARG A 52 5.80 5.66 3.73
N ILE A 53 4.77 4.94 4.13
CA ILE A 53 3.42 5.14 3.61
C ILE A 53 2.63 5.92 4.66
N VAL A 54 1.91 6.97 4.22
CA VAL A 54 1.00 7.72 5.07
C VAL A 54 -0.42 7.40 4.65
N LEU A 55 -1.23 6.93 5.61
CA LEU A 55 -2.66 6.69 5.38
C LEU A 55 -3.43 7.95 5.75
N PHE A 56 -4.16 8.52 4.80
CA PHE A 56 -4.86 9.79 5.02
C PHE A 56 -6.27 9.76 4.44
N THR A 57 -7.16 10.56 5.03
CA THR A 57 -8.49 10.79 4.45
C THR A 57 -8.47 12.18 3.82
N PRO A 58 -8.71 12.30 2.50
CA PRO A 58 -8.67 13.59 1.81
C PRO A 58 -9.97 14.36 2.02
N PRO A 59 -10.00 15.38 2.92
CA PRO A 59 -11.25 16.10 3.21
C PRO A 59 -11.80 16.78 1.96
N GLY A 60 -13.07 16.52 1.65
CA GLY A 60 -13.75 17.08 0.48
C GLY A 60 -13.40 16.41 -0.84
N HIS A 61 -12.57 15.37 -0.82
CA HIS A 61 -12.15 14.64 -2.03
C HIS A 61 -12.32 13.13 -1.90
N GLU A 62 -13.22 12.69 -1.02
CA GLU A 62 -13.42 11.27 -0.74
C GLU A 62 -13.93 10.51 -1.98
N ASP A 63 -14.64 11.18 -2.87
CA ASP A 63 -15.11 10.59 -4.13
C ASP A 63 -13.97 10.26 -5.10
N ARG A 64 -12.78 10.81 -4.87
CA ARG A 64 -11.60 10.56 -5.69
C ARG A 64 -10.68 9.48 -5.14
N ILE A 65 -11.02 8.90 -4.00
CA ILE A 65 -10.24 7.79 -3.42
C ILE A 65 -10.19 6.65 -4.43
N GLY A 66 -8.99 6.09 -4.61
CA GLY A 66 -8.71 5.11 -5.66
C GLY A 66 -7.94 5.67 -6.83
N THR A 67 -7.80 7.01 -6.92
CA THR A 67 -7.13 7.69 -8.03
C THR A 67 -5.85 8.42 -7.64
N PHE A 68 -5.51 8.45 -6.34
CA PHE A 68 -4.39 9.25 -5.84
C PHE A 68 -3.03 8.58 -5.97
N PHE A 69 -2.97 7.26 -5.87
CA PHE A 69 -1.70 6.55 -5.82
C PHE A 69 -1.51 5.71 -7.08
N HIS A 70 -0.37 5.92 -7.74
CA HIS A 70 0.04 5.14 -8.90
C HIS A 70 1.47 4.67 -8.64
N GLY A 71 1.62 3.52 -7.99
CA GLY A 71 2.93 3.08 -7.59
C GLY A 71 3.11 1.58 -7.63
N SER A 72 4.37 1.18 -7.56
CA SER A 72 4.77 -0.21 -7.52
C SER A 72 5.61 -0.46 -6.28
N PHE A 73 5.32 -1.56 -5.59
CA PHE A 73 6.14 -2.04 -4.50
C PHE A 73 7.16 -3.03 -5.03
N ALA A 74 8.40 -2.86 -4.66
CA ALA A 74 9.46 -3.82 -4.98
C ALA A 74 9.24 -5.11 -4.19
N CYS A 75 9.38 -6.24 -4.84
CA CYS A 75 9.09 -7.54 -4.26
C CYS A 75 10.10 -8.56 -4.77
N ASP A 76 10.72 -9.31 -3.86
CA ASP A 76 11.72 -10.31 -4.24
C ASP A 76 11.07 -11.51 -4.94
N ASP A 77 9.95 -11.97 -4.42
CA ASP A 77 9.23 -13.13 -4.95
C ASP A 77 7.75 -12.80 -5.04
N VAL A 78 7.35 -12.31 -6.22
CA VAL A 78 5.97 -11.87 -6.46
C VAL A 78 4.99 -13.04 -6.33
N GLU A 79 5.36 -14.22 -6.81
CA GLU A 79 4.47 -15.38 -6.79
C GLU A 79 4.20 -15.87 -5.36
N ALA A 80 5.24 -15.96 -4.53
CA ALA A 80 5.08 -16.33 -3.13
C ALA A 80 4.25 -15.30 -2.37
N THR A 81 4.52 -14.01 -2.61
CA THR A 81 3.78 -12.91 -1.99
C THR A 81 2.31 -12.92 -2.41
N TRP A 82 2.04 -13.15 -3.69
CA TRP A 82 0.68 -13.28 -4.20
C TRP A 82 -0.08 -14.41 -3.50
N LYS A 83 0.55 -15.58 -3.34
CA LYS A 83 -0.07 -16.72 -2.65
C LYS A 83 -0.39 -16.39 -1.19
N GLN A 84 0.56 -15.77 -0.49
CA GLN A 84 0.38 -15.40 0.92
C GLN A 84 -0.73 -14.36 1.09
N MET A 85 -0.74 -13.32 0.28
CA MET A 85 -1.74 -12.26 0.36
C MET A 85 -3.12 -12.77 -0.06
N THR A 86 -3.20 -13.60 -1.08
CA THR A 86 -4.47 -14.21 -1.51
C THR A 86 -5.04 -15.09 -0.40
N ALA A 87 -4.19 -15.85 0.30
CA ALA A 87 -4.63 -16.67 1.42
C ALA A 87 -5.20 -15.82 2.57
N LYS A 88 -4.79 -14.57 2.68
CA LYS A 88 -5.31 -13.62 3.68
C LYS A 88 -6.50 -12.80 3.17
N GLY A 89 -7.00 -13.12 1.98
CA GLY A 89 -8.18 -12.48 1.41
C GLY A 89 -7.92 -11.21 0.62
N VAL A 90 -6.68 -10.93 0.24
CA VAL A 90 -6.38 -9.77 -0.62
C VAL A 90 -6.81 -10.07 -2.05
N GLU A 91 -7.50 -9.11 -2.66
CA GLU A 91 -7.97 -9.22 -4.03
C GLU A 91 -6.84 -8.88 -5.01
N PHE A 92 -6.59 -9.76 -5.97
CA PHE A 92 -5.70 -9.49 -7.11
C PHE A 92 -6.52 -9.47 -8.39
N THR A 93 -6.12 -8.65 -9.34
CA THR A 93 -6.85 -8.53 -10.62
C THR A 93 -6.61 -9.74 -11.51
N ALA A 94 -5.47 -10.40 -11.35
CA ALA A 94 -5.10 -11.60 -12.10
C ALA A 94 -3.91 -12.28 -11.39
N PRO A 95 -3.61 -13.54 -11.71
CA PRO A 95 -2.36 -14.18 -11.25
C PRO A 95 -1.14 -13.41 -11.72
N PRO A 96 0.03 -13.59 -11.06
CA PRO A 96 1.26 -12.91 -11.48
C PRO A 96 1.61 -13.20 -12.94
N LYS A 97 2.11 -12.16 -13.62
CA LYS A 97 2.52 -12.26 -15.02
C LYS A 97 4.04 -12.15 -15.10
N LYS A 98 4.65 -13.14 -15.76
CA LYS A 98 6.08 -13.21 -15.95
C LYS A 98 6.46 -12.52 -17.26
N GLU A 99 7.39 -11.57 -17.18
CA GLU A 99 7.92 -10.83 -18.31
C GLU A 99 9.43 -11.03 -18.39
N SER A 100 10.06 -10.56 -19.48
CA SER A 100 11.51 -10.66 -19.62
C SER A 100 12.28 -9.88 -18.56
N TRP A 101 11.68 -8.80 -18.01
CA TRP A 101 12.30 -7.96 -16.98
C TRP A 101 11.99 -8.42 -15.55
N GLY A 102 11.04 -9.32 -15.37
CA GLY A 102 10.62 -9.77 -14.05
C GLY A 102 9.16 -10.17 -14.01
N THR A 103 8.62 -10.30 -12.81
CA THR A 103 7.24 -10.71 -12.59
C THR A 103 6.47 -9.57 -11.92
N SER A 104 5.21 -9.40 -12.29
CA SER A 104 4.35 -8.39 -11.68
C SER A 104 2.95 -8.91 -11.39
N ALA A 105 2.27 -8.27 -10.44
CA ALA A 105 0.87 -8.53 -10.12
C ALA A 105 0.25 -7.25 -9.60
N ILE A 106 -1.07 -7.13 -9.70
CA ILE A 106 -1.81 -5.97 -9.22
C ILE A 106 -2.81 -6.41 -8.18
N PHE A 107 -2.76 -5.78 -7.01
CA PHE A 107 -3.72 -6.04 -5.94
C PHE A 107 -4.47 -4.78 -5.55
N LYS A 108 -5.57 -4.96 -4.83
CA LYS A 108 -6.43 -3.86 -4.39
C LYS A 108 -6.53 -3.84 -2.88
N ASP A 109 -6.61 -2.63 -2.33
CA ASP A 109 -6.93 -2.44 -0.92
C ASP A 109 -8.46 -2.31 -0.72
N PRO A 110 -8.95 -2.22 0.54
CA PRO A 110 -10.40 -2.11 0.79
C PRO A 110 -11.06 -0.87 0.21
N ASP A 111 -10.28 0.17 -0.11
CA ASP A 111 -10.82 1.41 -0.69
C ASP A 111 -10.82 1.40 -2.22
N GLY A 112 -10.39 0.32 -2.84
CA GLY A 112 -10.33 0.21 -4.29
C GLY A 112 -9.08 0.81 -4.91
N ASN A 113 -8.09 1.23 -4.10
CA ASN A 113 -6.79 1.62 -4.64
C ASN A 113 -6.10 0.39 -5.22
N SER A 114 -5.42 0.57 -6.34
CA SER A 114 -4.67 -0.52 -7.00
C SER A 114 -3.17 -0.30 -6.86
N PHE A 115 -2.45 -1.38 -6.62
CA PHE A 115 -1.01 -1.33 -6.40
C PHE A 115 -0.33 -2.44 -7.20
N VAL A 116 0.84 -2.13 -7.72
CA VAL A 116 1.66 -3.11 -8.44
C VAL A 116 2.69 -3.70 -7.48
N LEU A 117 2.82 -5.03 -7.51
CA LEU A 117 4.00 -5.72 -6.98
C LEU A 117 4.89 -6.04 -8.16
N SER A 118 6.17 -5.75 -8.09
CA SER A 118 7.08 -6.11 -9.17
C SER A 118 8.45 -6.49 -8.67
N SER A 119 9.05 -7.47 -9.35
CA SER A 119 10.43 -7.88 -9.18
C SER A 119 11.24 -7.41 -10.38
N GLY A 120 12.53 -7.43 -10.24
CA GLY A 120 13.42 -7.08 -11.34
C GLY A 120 14.22 -5.82 -11.15
#